data_506a0069ef217b4c8b0bfe8811a7b395
#
_entry.id   506a0069ef217b4c8b0bfe8811a7b395
#
_cell.length_a   1.000
_cell.length_b   1.000
_cell.length_c   1.000
_cell.angle_alpha   90.00
_cell.angle_beta   90.00
_cell.angle_gamma   90.00
#
_symmetry.space_group_name_H-M   'P 1'
#
loop_
_entity.id
_entity.type
_entity.pdbx_description
1 polymer ?
#
loop_
_entity_poly.entity_id
_entity_poly.type
_entity_poly.pdbx_seq_one_letter_code
_entity_poly.pdbx_strand_id
1 'polypeptide(L)' 'MNEAEITLIRYRMDRSKEALSAAKLMYDKGHYNDAVNRLYYSCFYVVIAFLATEGIHTGKHTAARSFLNKN' A
#
# COMPACT_ATOMS: atom_id res chain seq x y z
N MET A 1 -3.67 -0.24 -20.14
CA MET A 1 -4.60 -0.01 -19.01
C MET A 1 -5.66 1.00 -19.40
N ASN A 2 -6.89 0.79 -18.95
CA ASN A 2 -7.94 1.76 -19.20
C ASN A 2 -7.89 2.90 -18.17
N GLU A 3 -8.71 3.92 -18.36
CA GLU A 3 -8.71 5.11 -17.53
C GLU A 3 -9.11 4.81 -16.08
N ALA A 4 -10.06 3.90 -15.89
CA ALA A 4 -10.49 3.49 -14.55
C ALA A 4 -9.36 2.80 -13.78
N GLU A 5 -8.57 1.97 -14.44
CA GLU A 5 -7.44 1.29 -13.83
C GLU A 5 -6.34 2.27 -13.44
N ILE A 6 -6.07 3.25 -14.30
CA ILE A 6 -5.06 4.29 -14.01
C ILE A 6 -5.50 5.11 -12.79
N THR A 7 -6.78 5.47 -12.72
CA THR A 7 -7.33 6.22 -11.59
C THR A 7 -7.18 5.41 -10.28
N LEU A 8 -7.48 4.11 -10.33
CA LEU A 8 -7.36 3.25 -9.17
C LEU A 8 -5.90 3.15 -8.69
N ILE A 9 -4.96 2.99 -9.62
CA ILE A 9 -3.53 2.91 -9.30
C ILE A 9 -3.07 4.22 -8.63
N ARG A 10 -3.45 5.36 -9.19
CA ARG A 10 -3.13 6.66 -8.59
C ARG A 10 -3.69 6.80 -7.19
N TYR A 11 -4.94 6.40 -7.00
CA TYR A 11 -5.58 6.44 -5.68
C TYR A 11 -4.76 5.63 -4.66
N ARG A 12 -4.36 4.42 -5.03
CA ARG A 12 -3.58 3.55 -4.16
C ARG A 12 -2.20 4.13 -3.86
N MET A 13 -1.55 4.74 -4.85
CA MET A 13 -0.26 5.39 -4.64
C MET A 13 -0.38 6.60 -3.73
N ASP A 14 -1.45 7.37 -3.88
CA ASP A 14 -1.71 8.51 -3.00
C ASP A 14 -1.97 8.04 -1.56
N ARG A 15 -2.72 6.96 -1.38
CA ARG A 15 -2.94 6.36 -0.06
C ARG A 15 -1.63 5.89 0.56
N SER A 16 -0.73 5.32 -0.25
CA SER A 16 0.59 4.91 0.21
C SER A 16 1.37 6.11 0.75
N LYS A 17 1.39 7.21 0.02
CA LYS A 17 2.09 8.43 0.45
C LYS A 17 1.51 9.00 1.74
N GLU A 18 0.19 9.01 1.87
CA GLU A 18 -0.48 9.47 3.09
C GLU A 18 -0.08 8.61 4.29
N ALA A 19 -0.08 7.29 4.11
CA ALA A 19 0.30 6.37 5.17
C ALA A 19 1.77 6.55 5.57
N LEU A 20 2.66 6.79 4.60
CA LEU A 20 4.07 7.05 4.88
C LEU A 20 4.25 8.35 5.67
N SER A 21 3.54 9.41 5.30
CA SER A 21 3.59 10.68 6.04
C SER A 21 3.10 10.50 7.47
N ALA A 22 2.02 9.74 7.66
CA ALA A 22 1.51 9.45 9.00
C ALA A 22 2.52 8.64 9.82
N ALA A 23 3.22 7.69 9.18
CA ALA A 23 4.25 6.89 9.85
C ALA A 23 5.38 7.77 10.37
N LYS A 24 5.85 8.71 9.55
CA LYS A 24 6.91 9.64 9.96
C LYS A 24 6.48 10.47 11.16
N LEU A 25 5.25 10.97 11.14
CA LEU A 25 4.71 11.77 12.22
C LEU A 25 4.61 10.97 13.52
N MET A 26 4.12 9.74 13.44
CA MET A 26 4.02 8.85 14.60
C MET A 26 5.41 8.50 15.16
N TYR A 27 6.37 8.24 14.28
CA TYR A 27 7.75 7.96 14.69
C TYR A 27 8.35 9.14 15.43
N ASP A 28 8.17 10.35 14.91
CA ASP A 28 8.73 11.56 15.53
C ASP A 28 8.16 11.82 16.92
N LYS A 29 6.93 11.37 17.16
CA LYS A 29 6.25 11.49 18.46
C LYS A 29 6.54 10.32 19.40
N GLY A 30 7.33 9.35 18.96
CA GLY A 30 7.67 8.18 19.77
C GLY A 30 6.61 7.09 19.75
N HIS A 31 5.61 7.18 18.88
CA HIS A 31 4.57 6.16 18.73
C HIS A 31 5.01 5.09 17.73
N TYR A 32 5.98 4.27 18.14
CA TYR A 32 6.67 3.36 17.22
C TYR A 32 5.78 2.24 16.66
N ASN A 33 4.91 1.67 17.50
CA ASN A 33 3.99 0.63 17.02
C ASN A 33 3.02 1.18 15.99
N ASP A 34 2.52 2.39 16.22
CA ASP A 34 1.63 3.06 15.26
C ASP A 34 2.38 3.40 13.97
N ALA A 35 3.63 3.82 14.09
CA ALA A 35 4.47 4.11 12.92
C ALA A 35 4.68 2.86 12.07
N VAL A 36 4.98 1.72 12.70
CA VAL A 36 5.16 0.44 11.99
C VAL A 36 3.87 0.04 11.29
N ASN A 37 2.73 0.20 11.95
CA ASN A 37 1.44 -0.13 11.36
C ASN A 37 1.16 0.72 10.11
N ARG A 38 1.45 2.01 10.16
CA ARG A 38 1.29 2.91 9.00
C ARG A 38 2.24 2.58 7.88
N LEU A 39 3.49 2.20 8.20
CA LEU A 39 4.45 1.72 7.19
C LEU A 39 3.95 0.47 6.50
N TYR A 40 3.39 -0.47 7.26
CA TYR A 40 2.80 -1.67 6.70
C TYR A 40 1.73 -1.32 5.67
N TYR A 41 0.82 -0.40 6.00
CA TYR A 41 -0.24 0.01 5.08
C TYR A 41 0.32 0.74 3.86
N SER A 42 1.36 1.55 4.03
CA SER A 42 2.02 2.21 2.91
C SER A 42 2.53 1.17 1.91
N CYS A 43 3.25 0.17 2.40
CA CYS A 43 3.76 -0.91 1.57
C CYS A 43 2.64 -1.72 0.92
N PHE A 44 1.58 -2.00 1.67
CA PHE A 44 0.43 -2.74 1.16
C PHE A 44 -0.20 -2.02 -0.04
N TYR A 45 -0.40 -0.70 0.06
CA TYR A 45 -0.97 0.06 -1.04
C TYR A 45 -0.09 0.04 -2.28
N VAL A 46 1.23 0.09 -2.12
CA VAL A 46 2.17 -0.03 -3.24
C VAL A 46 2.02 -1.40 -3.90
N VAL A 47 1.97 -2.46 -3.09
CA VAL A 47 1.84 -3.84 -3.60
C VAL A 47 0.56 -4.00 -4.41
N ILE A 48 -0.59 -3.57 -3.88
CA ILE A 48 -1.85 -3.74 -4.61
C ILE A 48 -1.93 -2.83 -5.83
N ALA A 49 -1.24 -1.68 -5.82
CA ALA A 49 -1.13 -0.84 -7.02
C ALA A 49 -0.33 -1.57 -8.10
N PHE A 50 0.78 -2.17 -7.72
CA PHE A 50 1.61 -2.96 -8.63
C PHE A 50 0.81 -4.14 -9.21
N LEU A 51 0.10 -4.88 -8.36
CA LEU A 51 -0.72 -6.01 -8.80
C LEU A 51 -1.80 -5.57 -9.79
N ALA A 52 -2.37 -4.39 -9.58
CA ALA A 52 -3.37 -3.85 -10.50
C ALA A 52 -2.78 -3.62 -11.90
N THR A 53 -1.49 -3.25 -12.02
CA THR A 53 -0.83 -3.11 -13.33
C THR A 53 -0.72 -4.45 -14.05
N GLU A 54 -0.73 -5.55 -13.31
CA GLU A 54 -0.68 -6.91 -13.85
C GLU A 54 -2.08 -7.53 -14.01
N GLY A 55 -3.13 -6.71 -13.84
CA GLY A 55 -4.50 -7.18 -13.96
C GLY A 55 -5.02 -7.93 -12.74
N ILE A 56 -4.28 -7.91 -11.64
CA ILE A 56 -4.67 -8.58 -10.39
C ILE A 56 -5.29 -7.55 -9.46
N HIS A 57 -6.60 -7.65 -9.25
CA HIS A 57 -7.34 -6.71 -8.42
C HIS A 57 -7.72 -7.36 -7.11
N THR A 58 -7.02 -6.99 -6.04
CA THR A 58 -7.29 -7.49 -4.71
C THR A 58 -7.09 -6.37 -3.68
N GLY A 59 -7.93 -6.35 -2.66
CA GLY A 59 -7.76 -5.51 -1.49
C GLY A 59 -7.43 -6.34 -0.26
N LYS A 60 -7.21 -7.65 -0.44
CA LYS A 60 -6.97 -8.58 0.67
C LYS A 60 -5.47 -8.66 0.98
N HIS A 61 -5.12 -8.40 2.22
CA HIS A 61 -3.73 -8.50 2.68
C HIS A 61 -3.16 -9.90 2.47
N THR A 62 -3.95 -10.92 2.73
CA THR A 62 -3.53 -12.32 2.57
C THR A 62 -3.14 -12.62 1.11
N ALA A 63 -3.95 -12.15 0.15
CA ALA A 63 -3.67 -12.36 -1.27
C ALA A 63 -2.40 -11.66 -1.71
N ALA A 64 -2.19 -10.42 -1.28
CA ALA A 64 -0.99 -9.65 -1.61
C ALA A 64 0.25 -10.31 -1.00
N ARG A 65 0.16 -10.75 0.25
CA ARG A 65 1.26 -11.44 0.94
C ARG A 65 1.60 -12.75 0.25
N SER A 66 0.58 -13.52 -0.15
CA SER A 66 0.77 -14.79 -0.84
C SER A 66 1.51 -14.59 -2.16
N PHE A 67 1.16 -13.54 -2.91
CA PHE A 67 1.84 -13.19 -4.16
C PHE A 67 3.32 -12.92 -3.91
N LEU A 68 3.63 -12.12 -2.89
CA LEU A 68 5.02 -11.78 -2.57
C LEU A 68 5.82 -13.00 -2.15
N ASN A 69 5.20 -13.95 -1.46
CA ASN A 69 5.88 -15.14 -0.95
C ASN A 69 6.11 -16.23 -2.00
N LYS A 70 5.55 -16.09 -3.19
CA LYS A 70 5.76 -17.04 -4.29
C LYS A 70 7.14 -16.94 -4.92
N ASN A 71 7.82 -15.85 -4.68
CA ASN A 71 9.12 -15.61 -5.32
C ASN A 71 10.26 -15.81 -4.33
#